data_0b08440369080f2d6251fdaa107fe6bd
#
_entry.id   0b08440369080f2d6251fdaa107fe6bd
#
_cell.length_a   1.000
_cell.length_b   1.000
_cell.length_c   1.000
_cell.angle_alpha   90.00
_cell.angle_beta   90.00
_cell.angle_gamma   90.00
#
_symmetry.space_group_name_H-M   'P 1'
#
loop_
_entity.id
_entity.type
_entity.pdbx_description
1 polymer ?
#
loop_
_entity_poly.entity_id
_entity_poly.type
_entity_poly.pdbx_seq_one_letter_code
_entity_poly.pdbx_strand_id
1 'polypeptide(L)'
;GIGAPNANYHTGRIERPVNLWKFRSGEPNPEEGRRFFSLCKEVGNSFPGIPVRITNDANAAALGEIAYGNAGGMRDFIMVTLGTGLGSGFVAGGRMIYGHDGMAGELGHVVVEPGGRQCGCGRRGCLETYVSATGIKRTVFELMARETVPSVLRDVPYDKFDARIITEAAQKGDSLALEVFRCTAERLGRALANAVAITSPEAVFFFGGLAQAGELLLEPTRRYLEENLLPVYRGNVKVLPSGIPAQNAAILGASALIWNE
;
A
#
# COMPACT_ATOMS: atom_id res chain seq x y z
N GLY A 1 19.47 -0.32 -7.30
CA GLY A 1 18.01 -0.51 -7.34
C GLY A 1 17.27 0.76 -7.03
N ILE A 2 16.11 0.96 -7.62
CA ILE A 2 15.25 2.12 -7.43
C ILE A 2 13.82 1.65 -7.23
N GLY A 3 13.18 2.04 -6.12
CA GLY A 3 11.73 1.90 -5.91
C GLY A 3 11.05 3.23 -6.24
N ALA A 4 10.05 3.23 -7.12
CA ALA A 4 9.32 4.45 -7.48
C ALA A 4 7.86 4.16 -7.87
N PRO A 5 6.93 5.09 -7.61
CA PRO A 5 5.54 4.94 -8.06
C PRO A 5 5.46 4.73 -9.59
N ASN A 6 4.56 3.86 -10.03
CA ASN A 6 4.36 3.50 -11.44
C ASN A 6 5.63 3.00 -12.16
N ALA A 7 6.64 2.55 -11.43
CA ALA A 7 7.85 2.01 -12.01
C ALA A 7 7.61 0.61 -12.57
N ASN A 8 8.02 0.40 -13.79
CA ASN A 8 7.87 -0.85 -14.53
C ASN A 8 9.23 -1.58 -14.58
N TYR A 9 9.28 -2.74 -13.96
CA TYR A 9 10.48 -3.57 -13.88
C TYR A 9 10.99 -4.03 -15.25
N HIS A 10 10.08 -4.42 -16.16
CA HIS A 10 10.44 -4.96 -17.47
C HIS A 10 11.01 -3.91 -18.42
N THR A 11 10.50 -2.67 -18.34
CA THR A 11 10.86 -1.61 -19.28
C THR A 11 11.91 -0.64 -18.75
N GLY A 12 12.17 -0.64 -17.44
CA GLY A 12 13.04 0.33 -16.78
C GLY A 12 12.48 1.76 -16.79
N ARG A 13 11.16 1.92 -16.90
CA ARG A 13 10.45 3.20 -17.07
C ARG A 13 9.50 3.47 -15.93
N ILE A 14 9.22 4.74 -15.70
CA ILE A 14 8.06 5.17 -14.92
C ILE A 14 6.94 5.44 -15.91
N GLU A 15 5.83 4.73 -15.74
CA GLU A 15 4.66 4.87 -16.60
C GLU A 15 3.76 6.00 -16.07
N ARG A 16 3.30 6.90 -16.97
CA ARG A 16 2.43 8.03 -16.63
C ARG A 16 2.88 8.79 -15.36
N PRO A 17 4.06 9.41 -15.35
CA PRO A 17 4.70 10.00 -14.17
C PRO A 17 4.04 11.33 -13.74
N VAL A 18 2.76 11.31 -13.40
CA VAL A 18 1.95 12.51 -13.07
C VAL A 18 2.49 13.35 -11.92
N ASN A 19 3.32 12.77 -11.03
CA ASN A 19 3.86 13.43 -9.86
C ASN A 19 5.32 13.90 -10.03
N LEU A 20 5.98 13.56 -11.14
CA LEU A 20 7.38 13.92 -11.38
C LEU A 20 7.56 15.29 -12.03
N TRP A 21 6.53 15.82 -12.66
CA TRP A 21 6.60 17.05 -13.42
C TRP A 21 5.89 18.18 -12.68
N LYS A 22 6.65 19.10 -12.13
CA LYS A 22 6.12 20.39 -11.65
C LYS A 22 6.39 21.44 -12.72
N PHE A 23 5.33 21.84 -13.42
CA PHE A 23 5.41 22.96 -14.35
C PHE A 23 5.18 24.28 -13.60
N ARG A 24 5.91 25.31 -13.99
CA ARG A 24 5.56 26.69 -13.58
C ARG A 24 4.29 27.09 -14.29
N SER A 25 3.37 27.74 -13.60
CA SER A 25 2.14 28.23 -14.22
C SER A 25 2.46 29.15 -15.38
N GLY A 26 1.97 28.83 -16.59
CA GLY A 26 2.18 29.60 -17.82
C GLY A 26 3.27 29.07 -18.76
N GLU A 27 4.03 28.03 -18.39
CA GLU A 27 4.93 27.36 -19.32
C GLU A 27 4.21 26.21 -20.03
N PRO A 28 4.40 26.05 -21.36
CA PRO A 28 3.89 24.87 -22.06
C PRO A 28 4.54 23.61 -21.46
N ASN A 29 3.73 22.58 -21.21
CA ASN A 29 4.22 21.30 -20.73
C ASN A 29 5.03 20.61 -21.83
N PRO A 30 6.38 20.57 -21.80
CA PRO A 30 7.18 19.93 -22.82
C PRO A 30 6.98 18.41 -22.87
N GLU A 31 6.32 17.86 -21.84
CA GLU A 31 6.03 16.45 -21.66
C GLU A 31 4.57 16.09 -21.95
N GLU A 32 3.78 17.06 -22.47
CA GLU A 32 2.40 16.82 -22.87
C GLU A 32 2.37 15.80 -23.98
N GLY A 33 1.81 14.60 -23.66
CA GLY A 33 1.82 13.43 -24.52
C GLY A 33 2.91 12.38 -24.22
N ARG A 34 3.90 12.65 -23.39
CA ARG A 34 4.82 11.60 -22.93
C ARG A 34 4.10 10.66 -21.97
N ARG A 35 4.07 9.38 -22.35
CA ARG A 35 3.42 8.32 -21.56
C ARG A 35 4.35 7.67 -20.54
N PHE A 36 5.66 7.93 -20.61
CA PHE A 36 6.67 7.32 -19.74
C PHE A 36 7.93 8.18 -19.61
N PHE A 37 8.70 7.91 -18.55
CA PHE A 37 10.04 8.44 -18.33
C PHE A 37 11.04 7.27 -18.19
N SER A 38 12.09 7.23 -19.01
CA SER A 38 13.09 6.14 -19.03
C SER A 38 14.13 6.30 -17.91
N LEU A 39 13.71 6.11 -16.64
CA LEU A 39 14.57 6.39 -15.48
C LEU A 39 15.84 5.54 -15.46
N CYS A 40 15.76 4.24 -15.76
CA CYS A 40 16.94 3.38 -15.80
C CYS A 40 17.97 3.87 -16.82
N LYS A 41 17.52 4.35 -17.98
CA LYS A 41 18.40 4.91 -19.03
C LYS A 41 19.07 6.19 -18.54
N GLU A 42 18.31 7.11 -17.97
CA GLU A 42 18.86 8.41 -17.52
C GLU A 42 19.88 8.23 -16.39
N VAL A 43 19.57 7.39 -15.40
CA VAL A 43 20.51 7.07 -14.32
C VAL A 43 21.72 6.29 -14.86
N GLY A 44 21.52 5.30 -15.74
CA GLY A 44 22.60 4.53 -16.36
C GLY A 44 23.57 5.39 -17.17
N ASN A 45 23.08 6.43 -17.87
CA ASN A 45 23.92 7.40 -18.56
C ASN A 45 24.85 8.17 -17.61
N SER A 46 24.34 8.47 -16.40
CA SER A 46 25.12 9.18 -15.36
C SER A 46 26.13 8.28 -14.63
N PHE A 47 25.91 6.96 -14.65
CA PHE A 47 26.74 5.95 -13.98
C PHE A 47 27.10 4.80 -14.94
N PRO A 48 27.98 5.04 -15.93
CA PRO A 48 28.36 4.01 -16.90
C PRO A 48 28.94 2.75 -16.24
N GLY A 49 28.51 1.57 -16.69
CA GLY A 49 28.98 0.29 -16.16
C GLY A 49 28.31 -0.19 -14.88
N ILE A 50 27.43 0.62 -14.27
CA ILE A 50 26.65 0.21 -13.09
C ILE A 50 25.25 -0.24 -13.56
N PRO A 51 24.84 -1.50 -13.25
CA PRO A 51 23.50 -1.96 -13.61
C PRO A 51 22.42 -1.20 -12.81
N VAL A 52 21.39 -0.72 -13.49
CA VAL A 52 20.27 0.01 -12.89
C VAL A 52 19.00 -0.81 -13.06
N ARG A 53 18.29 -1.02 -11.97
CA ARG A 53 16.97 -1.68 -11.93
C ARG A 53 15.97 -0.79 -11.22
N ILE A 54 14.72 -0.86 -11.66
CA ILE A 54 13.61 -0.11 -11.08
C ILE A 54 12.43 -1.03 -10.84
N THR A 55 11.68 -0.80 -9.78
CA THR A 55 10.38 -1.45 -9.52
C THR A 55 9.44 -0.49 -8.80
N ASN A 56 8.17 -0.86 -8.69
CA ASN A 56 7.21 -0.16 -7.86
C ASN A 56 7.67 -0.17 -6.40
N ASP A 57 7.34 0.86 -5.64
CA ASP A 57 7.74 1.05 -4.23
C ASP A 57 7.22 -0.07 -3.31
N ALA A 58 6.01 -0.57 -3.54
CA ALA A 58 5.47 -1.70 -2.79
C ALA A 58 6.16 -3.03 -3.15
N ASN A 59 6.53 -3.22 -4.41
CA ASN A 59 7.35 -4.37 -4.83
C ASN A 59 8.75 -4.29 -4.21
N ALA A 60 9.35 -3.10 -4.15
CA ALA A 60 10.62 -2.92 -3.45
C ALA A 60 10.48 -3.28 -1.97
N ALA A 61 9.39 -2.85 -1.29
CA ALA A 61 9.13 -3.23 0.08
C ALA A 61 9.01 -4.75 0.27
N ALA A 62 8.33 -5.45 -0.65
CA ALA A 62 8.23 -6.91 -0.61
C ALA A 62 9.60 -7.61 -0.79
N LEU A 63 10.44 -7.15 -1.71
CA LEU A 63 11.81 -7.65 -1.88
C LEU A 63 12.66 -7.37 -0.63
N GLY A 64 12.52 -6.20 -0.04
CA GLY A 64 13.16 -5.86 1.23
C GLY A 64 12.73 -6.78 2.37
N GLU A 65 11.44 -7.14 2.45
CA GLU A 65 10.90 -8.05 3.46
C GLU A 65 11.49 -9.47 3.34
N ILE A 66 11.74 -9.94 2.10
CA ILE A 66 12.45 -11.20 1.86
C ILE A 66 13.90 -11.14 2.36
N ALA A 67 14.60 -10.06 1.99
CA ALA A 67 16.05 -9.98 2.21
C ALA A 67 16.43 -9.57 3.64
N TYR A 68 15.61 -8.73 4.29
CA TYR A 68 15.98 -8.06 5.54
C TYR A 68 14.86 -8.05 6.60
N GLY A 69 13.68 -8.55 6.26
CA GLY A 69 12.51 -8.54 7.14
C GLY A 69 12.13 -9.93 7.65
N ASN A 70 10.83 -10.09 7.92
CA ASN A 70 10.27 -11.29 8.53
C ASN A 70 9.82 -12.35 7.51
N ALA A 71 9.92 -12.09 6.19
CA ALA A 71 9.56 -13.04 5.14
C ALA A 71 10.71 -13.99 4.75
N GLY A 72 11.83 -13.96 5.48
CA GLY A 72 12.95 -14.86 5.22
C GLY A 72 12.52 -16.33 5.25
N GLY A 73 12.75 -17.05 4.14
CA GLY A 73 12.34 -18.46 3.97
C GLY A 73 10.90 -18.66 3.47
N MET A 74 10.03 -17.65 3.48
CA MET A 74 8.70 -17.73 2.88
C MET A 74 8.79 -17.58 1.36
N ARG A 75 7.95 -18.35 0.66
CA ARG A 75 7.91 -18.34 -0.80
C ARG A 75 6.67 -17.67 -1.36
N ASP A 76 5.61 -17.59 -0.57
CA ASP A 76 4.30 -17.12 -1.02
C ASP A 76 3.73 -16.16 0.02
N PHE A 77 3.74 -14.86 -0.28
CA PHE A 77 3.20 -13.85 0.63
C PHE A 77 2.74 -12.60 -0.11
N ILE A 78 1.98 -11.76 0.59
CA ILE A 78 1.54 -10.45 0.12
C ILE A 78 2.16 -9.39 1.02
N MET A 79 2.80 -8.38 0.44
CA MET A 79 3.18 -7.15 1.10
C MET A 79 2.10 -6.10 0.84
N VAL A 80 1.62 -5.43 1.88
CA VAL A 80 0.69 -4.30 1.79
C VAL A 80 1.34 -3.08 2.41
N THR A 81 1.51 -2.02 1.63
CA THR A 81 2.07 -0.75 2.09
C THR A 81 0.95 0.27 2.31
N LEU A 82 0.82 0.77 3.54
CA LEU A 82 -0.23 1.69 4.01
C LEU A 82 0.35 3.06 4.31
N GLY A 83 0.50 3.86 3.27
CA GLY A 83 0.97 5.25 3.30
C GLY A 83 -0.14 6.24 2.97
N THR A 84 0.18 7.30 2.21
CA THR A 84 -0.80 8.23 1.63
C THR A 84 -1.84 7.48 0.79
N GLY A 85 -1.40 6.47 0.04
CA GLY A 85 -2.20 5.48 -0.68
C GLY A 85 -2.03 4.08 -0.11
N LEU A 86 -2.50 3.08 -0.86
CA LEU A 86 -2.30 1.66 -0.60
C LEU A 86 -1.58 1.03 -1.79
N GLY A 87 -0.34 0.58 -1.56
CA GLY A 87 0.41 -0.25 -2.51
C GLY A 87 0.44 -1.71 -2.07
N SER A 88 0.77 -2.61 -3.00
CA SER A 88 0.95 -4.02 -2.69
C SER A 88 1.94 -4.70 -3.62
N GLY A 89 2.65 -5.69 -3.08
CA GLY A 89 3.53 -6.58 -3.83
C GLY A 89 3.16 -8.03 -3.54
N PHE A 90 3.10 -8.85 -4.57
CA PHE A 90 2.75 -10.26 -4.47
C PHE A 90 3.95 -11.12 -4.80
N VAL A 91 4.28 -12.05 -3.91
CA VAL A 91 5.34 -13.04 -4.10
C VAL A 91 4.70 -14.41 -4.19
N ALA A 92 5.04 -15.17 -5.23
CA ALA A 92 4.60 -16.55 -5.41
C ALA A 92 5.75 -17.43 -5.90
N GLY A 93 5.92 -18.59 -5.29
CA GLY A 93 7.03 -19.50 -5.57
C GLY A 93 8.41 -18.89 -5.32
N GLY A 94 8.51 -17.90 -4.42
CA GLY A 94 9.74 -17.15 -4.12
C GLY A 94 10.08 -16.05 -5.12
N ARG A 95 9.15 -15.70 -6.04
CA ARG A 95 9.36 -14.69 -7.07
C ARG A 95 8.28 -13.62 -7.02
N MET A 96 8.69 -12.37 -7.26
CA MET A 96 7.76 -11.25 -7.40
C MET A 96 6.84 -11.45 -8.60
N ILE A 97 5.54 -11.26 -8.42
CA ILE A 97 4.57 -11.25 -9.53
C ILE A 97 4.57 -9.84 -10.14
N TYR A 98 5.21 -9.70 -11.28
CA TYR A 98 5.19 -8.46 -12.08
C TYR A 98 4.04 -8.42 -13.10
N GLY A 99 3.51 -9.60 -13.47
CA GLY A 99 2.55 -9.71 -14.56
C GLY A 99 3.19 -9.57 -15.95
N HIS A 100 2.35 -9.67 -16.98
CA HIS A 100 2.79 -9.60 -18.37
C HIS A 100 3.42 -8.25 -18.76
N ASP A 101 2.83 -7.18 -18.26
CA ASP A 101 3.21 -5.78 -18.57
C ASP A 101 4.00 -5.08 -17.46
N GLY A 102 4.34 -5.80 -16.38
CA GLY A 102 5.09 -5.26 -15.24
C GLY A 102 4.25 -4.44 -14.24
N MET A 103 2.91 -4.49 -14.33
CA MET A 103 2.00 -3.66 -13.55
C MET A 103 1.06 -4.47 -12.63
N ALA A 104 1.37 -5.74 -12.35
CA ALA A 104 0.59 -6.57 -11.44
C ALA A 104 0.76 -6.11 -9.98
N GLY A 105 -0.19 -6.50 -9.14
CA GLY A 105 -0.11 -6.26 -7.70
C GLY A 105 -0.87 -5.02 -7.21
N GLU A 106 -1.76 -4.46 -7.98
CA GLU A 106 -2.51 -3.22 -7.69
C GLU A 106 -3.77 -3.48 -6.81
N LEU A 107 -3.59 -4.12 -5.62
CA LEU A 107 -4.68 -4.44 -4.68
C LEU A 107 -5.41 -3.17 -4.21
N GLY A 108 -4.70 -2.05 -4.06
CA GLY A 108 -5.29 -0.77 -3.67
C GLY A 108 -6.38 -0.28 -4.62
N HIS A 109 -6.33 -0.74 -5.87
CA HIS A 109 -7.30 -0.36 -6.89
C HIS A 109 -8.38 -1.42 -7.16
N VAL A 110 -8.44 -2.49 -6.40
CA VAL A 110 -9.59 -3.42 -6.42
C VAL A 110 -10.82 -2.68 -5.88
N VAL A 111 -11.94 -2.80 -6.60
CA VAL A 111 -13.21 -2.17 -6.20
C VAL A 111 -13.84 -3.01 -5.08
N VAL A 112 -13.90 -2.45 -3.87
CA VAL A 112 -14.49 -3.07 -2.68
C VAL A 112 -15.87 -2.50 -2.36
N GLU A 113 -16.21 -1.33 -2.93
CA GLU A 113 -17.50 -0.65 -2.73
C GLU A 113 -17.99 -0.08 -4.09
N PRO A 114 -18.74 -0.86 -4.87
CA PRO A 114 -19.25 -0.37 -6.15
C PRO A 114 -20.00 0.95 -6.02
N GLY A 115 -19.64 1.94 -6.85
CA GLY A 115 -20.22 3.29 -6.77
C GLY A 115 -19.72 4.14 -5.59
N GLY A 116 -18.82 3.61 -4.76
CA GLY A 116 -18.29 4.26 -3.57
C GLY A 116 -17.42 5.47 -3.83
N ARG A 117 -16.42 5.72 -2.97
CA ARG A 117 -15.58 6.93 -3.00
C ARG A 117 -14.81 7.07 -4.30
N GLN A 118 -14.69 8.31 -4.79
CA GLN A 118 -13.84 8.62 -5.95
C GLN A 118 -12.37 8.33 -5.62
N CYS A 119 -11.70 7.59 -6.50
CA CYS A 119 -10.27 7.27 -6.45
C CYS A 119 -9.48 8.14 -7.44
N GLY A 120 -8.22 8.43 -7.12
CA GLY A 120 -7.29 9.13 -8.01
C GLY A 120 -7.03 8.42 -9.35
N CYS A 121 -7.24 7.09 -9.42
CA CYS A 121 -7.14 6.34 -10.67
C CYS A 121 -8.30 6.55 -11.65
N GLY A 122 -9.28 7.39 -11.31
CA GLY A 122 -10.48 7.66 -12.12
C GLY A 122 -11.66 6.73 -11.84
N ARG A 123 -11.46 5.60 -11.14
CA ARG A 123 -12.54 4.68 -10.75
C ARG A 123 -13.18 5.08 -9.42
N ARG A 124 -14.26 4.40 -9.05
CA ARG A 124 -14.94 4.58 -7.76
C ARG A 124 -14.91 3.30 -6.94
N GLY A 125 -14.78 3.47 -5.61
CA GLY A 125 -14.87 2.37 -4.66
C GLY A 125 -13.61 1.53 -4.50
N CYS A 126 -12.45 2.01 -4.95
CA CYS A 126 -11.15 1.33 -4.77
C CYS A 126 -10.80 1.20 -3.28
N LEU A 127 -10.18 0.09 -2.90
CA LEU A 127 -9.77 -0.23 -1.53
C LEU A 127 -8.93 0.91 -0.90
N GLU A 128 -7.99 1.47 -1.63
CA GLU A 128 -7.13 2.58 -1.20
C GLU A 128 -7.93 3.76 -0.63
N THR A 129 -9.12 4.04 -1.19
CA THR A 129 -9.94 5.17 -0.75
C THR A 129 -10.56 4.99 0.65
N TYR A 130 -10.43 3.79 1.21
CA TYR A 130 -10.88 3.41 2.56
C TYR A 130 -9.70 3.01 3.45
N VAL A 131 -8.68 2.35 2.89
CA VAL A 131 -7.58 1.72 3.61
C VAL A 131 -6.25 2.37 3.22
N SER A 132 -6.08 3.60 3.65
CA SER A 132 -4.85 4.39 3.52
C SER A 132 -4.91 5.55 4.52
N ALA A 133 -3.83 6.30 4.69
CA ALA A 133 -3.84 7.49 5.56
C ALA A 133 -4.90 8.52 5.12
N THR A 134 -5.07 8.70 3.80
CA THR A 134 -6.14 9.55 3.26
C THR A 134 -7.52 8.89 3.39
N GLY A 135 -7.58 7.58 3.22
CA GLY A 135 -8.82 6.80 3.33
C GLY A 135 -9.41 6.80 4.74
N ILE A 136 -8.57 6.56 5.76
CA ILE A 136 -9.01 6.58 7.16
C ILE A 136 -9.49 7.97 7.59
N LYS A 137 -8.81 9.04 7.16
CA LYS A 137 -9.27 10.43 7.37
C LYS A 137 -10.67 10.66 6.78
N ARG A 138 -10.94 10.21 5.55
CA ARG A 138 -12.27 10.32 4.93
C ARG A 138 -13.33 9.58 5.74
N THR A 139 -13.00 8.39 6.26
CA THR A 139 -13.90 7.60 7.11
C THR A 139 -14.28 8.36 8.39
N VAL A 140 -13.31 9.06 9.04
CA VAL A 140 -13.60 9.92 10.20
C VAL A 140 -14.68 10.94 9.87
N PHE A 141 -14.52 11.70 8.78
CA PHE A 141 -15.49 12.76 8.44
C PHE A 141 -16.86 12.21 8.04
N GLU A 142 -16.90 11.07 7.37
CA GLU A 142 -18.18 10.40 7.04
C GLU A 142 -18.90 9.93 8.31
N LEU A 143 -18.19 9.36 9.27
CA LEU A 143 -18.78 8.96 10.56
C LEU A 143 -19.21 10.17 11.39
N MET A 144 -18.37 11.21 11.46
CA MET A 144 -18.74 12.45 12.16
C MET A 144 -20.01 13.10 11.62
N ALA A 145 -20.26 13.00 10.30
CA ALA A 145 -21.45 13.54 9.67
C ALA A 145 -22.70 12.69 9.92
N ARG A 146 -22.51 11.38 10.11
CA ARG A 146 -23.62 10.42 10.34
C ARG A 146 -23.99 10.25 11.81
N GLU A 147 -23.01 10.37 12.68
CA GLU A 147 -23.14 9.97 14.09
C GLU A 147 -22.88 11.16 15.01
N THR A 148 -23.64 11.25 16.09
CA THR A 148 -23.52 12.33 17.08
C THR A 148 -22.75 11.92 18.33
N VAL A 149 -22.07 10.73 18.29
CA VAL A 149 -21.29 10.25 19.42
C VAL A 149 -20.18 11.24 19.79
N PRO A 150 -19.94 11.49 21.10
CA PRO A 150 -18.83 12.30 21.54
C PRO A 150 -17.49 11.71 21.07
N SER A 151 -16.57 12.57 20.63
CA SER A 151 -15.24 12.19 20.20
C SER A 151 -14.30 13.38 20.26
N VAL A 152 -13.08 13.15 20.74
CA VAL A 152 -12.02 14.16 20.72
C VAL A 152 -11.62 14.58 19.30
N LEU A 153 -11.94 13.74 18.32
CA LEU A 153 -11.65 14.05 16.91
C LEU A 153 -12.50 15.20 16.37
N ARG A 154 -13.65 15.52 16.99
CA ARG A 154 -14.54 16.62 16.55
C ARG A 154 -13.91 18.02 16.74
N ASP A 155 -12.98 18.13 17.68
CA ASP A 155 -12.31 19.40 17.99
C ASP A 155 -10.99 19.56 17.22
N VAL A 156 -10.60 18.57 16.40
CA VAL A 156 -9.39 18.61 15.59
C VAL A 156 -9.63 19.39 14.29
N PRO A 157 -8.86 20.45 14.01
CA PRO A 157 -8.95 21.17 12.74
C PRO A 157 -8.63 20.26 11.55
N TYR A 158 -9.31 20.48 10.41
CA TYR A 158 -9.19 19.64 9.22
C TYR A 158 -7.75 19.48 8.71
N ASP A 159 -6.98 20.56 8.74
CA ASP A 159 -5.57 20.62 8.29
C ASP A 159 -4.61 19.85 9.21
N LYS A 160 -5.02 19.60 10.46
CA LYS A 160 -4.24 18.85 11.44
C LYS A 160 -4.52 17.35 11.45
N PHE A 161 -5.58 16.91 10.75
CA PHE A 161 -5.94 15.49 10.72
C PHE A 161 -4.91 14.66 9.97
N ASP A 162 -4.38 13.66 10.67
CA ASP A 162 -3.54 12.59 10.11
C ASP A 162 -3.88 11.23 10.75
N ALA A 163 -3.30 10.15 10.23
CA ALA A 163 -3.54 8.81 10.74
C ALA A 163 -3.06 8.63 12.19
N ARG A 164 -2.04 9.40 12.62
CA ARG A 164 -1.48 9.33 13.97
C ARG A 164 -2.48 9.86 15.00
N ILE A 165 -3.09 11.01 14.74
CA ILE A 165 -4.11 11.58 15.66
C ILE A 165 -5.29 10.63 15.83
N ILE A 166 -5.74 9.98 14.74
CA ILE A 166 -6.81 8.99 14.77
C ILE A 166 -6.37 7.78 15.62
N THR A 167 -5.13 7.32 15.45
CA THR A 167 -4.56 6.22 16.22
C THR A 167 -4.47 6.55 17.71
N GLU A 168 -3.96 7.75 18.07
CA GLU A 168 -3.87 8.21 19.44
C GLU A 168 -5.23 8.32 20.13
N ALA A 169 -6.27 8.78 19.40
CA ALA A 169 -7.64 8.81 19.90
C ALA A 169 -8.18 7.40 20.16
N ALA A 170 -7.98 6.47 19.21
CA ALA A 170 -8.39 5.08 19.36
C ALA A 170 -7.68 4.38 20.55
N GLN A 171 -6.37 4.62 20.74
CA GLN A 171 -5.60 4.12 21.89
C GLN A 171 -6.14 4.61 23.23
N LYS A 172 -6.75 5.80 23.27
CA LYS A 172 -7.41 6.36 24.45
C LYS A 172 -8.87 5.90 24.61
N GLY A 173 -9.34 5.02 23.75
CA GLY A 173 -10.70 4.45 23.81
C GLY A 173 -11.78 5.34 23.18
N ASP A 174 -11.43 6.31 22.34
CA ASP A 174 -12.40 7.11 21.59
C ASP A 174 -13.24 6.21 20.67
N SER A 175 -14.55 6.18 20.90
CA SER A 175 -15.45 5.25 20.25
C SER A 175 -15.56 5.48 18.73
N LEU A 176 -15.51 6.74 18.29
CA LEU A 176 -15.54 7.07 16.87
C LEU A 176 -14.24 6.65 16.20
N ALA A 177 -13.09 6.87 16.83
CA ALA A 177 -11.80 6.44 16.31
C ALA A 177 -11.70 4.90 16.22
N LEU A 178 -12.22 4.17 17.21
CA LEU A 178 -12.29 2.70 17.17
C LEU A 178 -13.19 2.21 16.03
N GLU A 179 -14.34 2.87 15.82
CA GLU A 179 -15.23 2.54 14.71
C GLU A 179 -14.59 2.80 13.33
N VAL A 180 -13.76 3.85 13.20
CA VAL A 180 -12.96 4.13 12.01
C VAL A 180 -12.02 2.96 11.71
N PHE A 181 -11.30 2.45 12.71
CA PHE A 181 -10.42 1.29 12.54
C PHE A 181 -11.20 0.02 12.19
N ARG A 182 -12.37 -0.19 12.83
CA ARG A 182 -13.25 -1.31 12.51
C ARG A 182 -13.67 -1.28 11.04
N CYS A 183 -14.18 -0.15 10.56
CA CYS A 183 -14.60 0.04 9.16
C CYS A 183 -13.44 -0.15 8.17
N THR A 184 -12.24 0.29 8.53
CA THR A 184 -11.02 0.13 7.72
C THR A 184 -10.62 -1.34 7.64
N ALA A 185 -10.54 -2.01 8.78
CA ALA A 185 -10.16 -3.41 8.89
C ALA A 185 -11.15 -4.37 8.21
N GLU A 186 -12.46 -4.07 8.27
CA GLU A 186 -13.48 -4.85 7.60
C GLU A 186 -13.27 -4.89 6.09
N ARG A 187 -13.05 -3.73 5.46
CA ARG A 187 -12.79 -3.64 4.01
C ARG A 187 -11.47 -4.29 3.63
N LEU A 188 -10.44 -4.09 4.45
CA LEU A 188 -9.13 -4.68 4.24
C LEU A 188 -9.20 -6.21 4.34
N GLY A 189 -9.81 -6.75 5.39
CA GLY A 189 -9.94 -8.20 5.59
C GLY A 189 -10.69 -8.89 4.45
N ARG A 190 -11.81 -8.29 3.98
CA ARG A 190 -12.55 -8.80 2.82
C ARG A 190 -11.73 -8.77 1.53
N ALA A 191 -11.00 -7.67 1.27
CA ALA A 191 -10.15 -7.57 0.08
C ALA A 191 -9.01 -8.59 0.11
N LEU A 192 -8.42 -8.80 1.29
CA LEU A 192 -7.38 -9.81 1.49
C LEU A 192 -7.91 -11.23 1.31
N ALA A 193 -9.13 -11.53 1.76
CA ALA A 193 -9.73 -12.85 1.54
C ALA A 193 -9.86 -13.17 0.03
N ASN A 194 -10.21 -12.18 -0.78
CA ASN A 194 -10.22 -12.31 -2.24
C ASN A 194 -8.81 -12.54 -2.80
N ALA A 195 -7.80 -11.81 -2.31
CA ALA A 195 -6.42 -12.00 -2.73
C ALA A 195 -5.88 -13.39 -2.33
N VAL A 196 -6.21 -13.86 -1.11
CA VAL A 196 -5.87 -15.21 -0.63
C VAL A 196 -6.45 -16.29 -1.52
N ALA A 197 -7.70 -16.14 -1.97
CA ALA A 197 -8.34 -17.10 -2.87
C ALA A 197 -7.63 -17.22 -4.25
N ILE A 198 -6.87 -16.18 -4.64
CA ILE A 198 -6.14 -16.16 -5.92
C ILE A 198 -4.69 -16.66 -5.76
N THR A 199 -4.03 -16.30 -4.65
CA THR A 199 -2.57 -16.48 -4.51
C THR A 199 -2.15 -17.47 -3.43
N SER A 200 -3.07 -17.87 -2.53
CA SER A 200 -2.82 -18.82 -1.43
C SER A 200 -1.52 -18.53 -0.64
N PRO A 201 -1.35 -17.32 -0.07
CA PRO A 201 -0.11 -16.93 0.57
C PRO A 201 0.03 -17.52 1.98
N GLU A 202 1.28 -17.71 2.45
CA GLU A 202 1.62 -18.07 3.82
C GLU A 202 1.33 -16.92 4.81
N ALA A 203 1.54 -15.67 4.34
CA ALA A 203 1.39 -14.49 5.15
C ALA A 203 0.99 -13.24 4.35
N VAL A 204 0.42 -12.27 5.06
CA VAL A 204 0.26 -10.87 4.61
C VAL A 204 1.06 -9.99 5.55
N PHE A 205 2.02 -9.23 5.02
CA PHE A 205 2.83 -8.27 5.77
C PHE A 205 2.29 -6.86 5.59
N PHE A 206 2.31 -6.07 6.66
CA PHE A 206 1.86 -4.69 6.66
C PHE A 206 3.00 -3.73 6.97
N PHE A 207 3.18 -2.74 6.10
CA PHE A 207 4.18 -1.71 6.19
C PHE A 207 3.56 -0.31 6.04
N GLY A 208 4.23 0.73 6.55
CA GLY A 208 3.84 2.14 6.36
C GLY A 208 3.19 2.77 7.59
N GLY A 209 2.89 4.07 7.47
CA GLY A 209 2.46 4.89 8.61
C GLY A 209 1.17 4.42 9.28
N LEU A 210 0.17 4.00 8.49
CA LEU A 210 -1.07 3.49 9.07
C LEU A 210 -0.89 2.09 9.70
N ALA A 211 0.05 1.28 9.21
CA ALA A 211 0.37 -0.02 9.81
C ALA A 211 0.97 0.13 11.22
N GLN A 212 1.55 1.29 11.57
CA GLN A 212 2.06 1.58 12.92
C GLN A 212 0.96 1.67 13.98
N ALA A 213 -0.32 1.72 13.59
CA ALA A 213 -1.43 1.56 14.53
C ALA A 213 -1.42 0.18 15.21
N GLY A 214 -0.62 -0.77 14.71
CA GLY A 214 -0.42 -2.08 15.33
C GLY A 214 -1.73 -2.87 15.45
N GLU A 215 -1.98 -3.44 16.62
CA GLU A 215 -3.15 -4.31 16.84
C GLU A 215 -4.50 -3.59 16.70
N LEU A 216 -4.55 -2.25 16.78
CA LEU A 216 -5.78 -1.51 16.44
C LEU A 216 -6.25 -1.76 15.00
N LEU A 217 -5.31 -2.00 14.08
CA LEU A 217 -5.61 -2.35 12.69
C LEU A 217 -5.49 -3.86 12.45
N LEU A 218 -4.42 -4.49 12.93
CA LEU A 218 -4.07 -5.86 12.56
C LEU A 218 -5.03 -6.90 13.15
N GLU A 219 -5.43 -6.76 14.44
CA GLU A 219 -6.33 -7.71 15.07
C GLU A 219 -7.72 -7.74 14.39
N PRO A 220 -8.42 -6.61 14.22
CA PRO A 220 -9.69 -6.65 13.51
C PRO A 220 -9.55 -7.05 12.03
N THR A 221 -8.41 -6.73 11.36
CA THR A 221 -8.15 -7.20 9.99
C THR A 221 -8.04 -8.72 9.96
N ARG A 222 -7.33 -9.33 10.92
CA ARG A 222 -7.18 -10.78 11.08
C ARG A 222 -8.54 -11.46 11.24
N ARG A 223 -9.39 -10.90 12.11
CA ARG A 223 -10.74 -11.40 12.32
C ARG A 223 -11.59 -11.33 11.05
N TYR A 224 -11.66 -10.17 10.39
CA TYR A 224 -12.43 -10.03 9.15
C TYR A 224 -11.86 -10.85 7.99
N LEU A 225 -10.54 -11.05 7.92
CA LEU A 225 -9.94 -11.98 6.98
C LEU A 225 -10.47 -13.40 7.22
N GLU A 226 -10.34 -13.93 8.44
CA GLU A 226 -10.77 -15.29 8.81
C GLU A 226 -12.28 -15.52 8.56
N GLU A 227 -13.12 -14.55 8.87
CA GLU A 227 -14.57 -14.61 8.64
C GLU A 227 -14.92 -14.74 7.14
N ASN A 228 -14.08 -14.20 6.25
CA ASN A 228 -14.32 -14.16 4.81
C ASN A 228 -13.49 -15.17 4.00
N LEU A 229 -12.57 -15.90 4.64
CA LEU A 229 -11.81 -16.95 3.97
C LEU A 229 -12.67 -18.17 3.62
N LEU A 230 -12.38 -18.79 2.48
CA LEU A 230 -12.86 -20.15 2.20
C LEU A 230 -12.36 -21.08 3.30
N PRO A 231 -13.15 -22.10 3.69
CA PRO A 231 -12.79 -23.00 4.79
C PRO A 231 -11.39 -23.62 4.68
N VAL A 232 -10.90 -23.88 3.46
CA VAL A 232 -9.59 -24.48 3.18
C VAL A 232 -8.42 -23.59 3.58
N TYR A 233 -8.61 -22.27 3.70
CA TYR A 233 -7.54 -21.31 4.05
C TYR A 233 -7.57 -20.87 5.52
N ARG A 234 -8.65 -21.18 6.26
CA ARG A 234 -8.81 -20.73 7.64
C ARG A 234 -7.70 -21.24 8.54
N GLY A 235 -7.16 -20.32 9.36
CA GLY A 235 -6.06 -20.59 10.28
C GLY A 235 -4.68 -20.74 9.63
N ASN A 236 -4.58 -20.67 8.29
CA ASN A 236 -3.32 -20.91 7.57
C ASN A 236 -2.62 -19.62 7.13
N VAL A 237 -3.31 -18.48 7.05
CA VAL A 237 -2.74 -17.22 6.57
C VAL A 237 -2.38 -16.31 7.74
N LYS A 238 -1.10 -15.98 7.89
CA LYS A 238 -0.61 -15.09 8.93
C LYS A 238 -0.82 -13.64 8.53
N VAL A 239 -1.20 -12.79 9.48
CA VAL A 239 -1.28 -11.32 9.33
C VAL A 239 -0.22 -10.71 10.26
N LEU A 240 0.82 -10.13 9.70
CA LEU A 240 2.05 -9.76 10.40
C LEU A 240 2.46 -8.31 10.10
N PRO A 241 3.06 -7.62 11.07
CA PRO A 241 3.78 -6.38 10.77
C PRO A 241 5.04 -6.69 9.97
N SER A 242 5.46 -5.76 9.13
CA SER A 242 6.76 -5.83 8.44
C SER A 242 7.91 -5.83 9.46
N GLY A 243 8.94 -6.63 9.18
CA GLY A 243 10.19 -6.64 9.93
C GLY A 243 11.16 -5.54 9.52
N ILE A 244 10.86 -4.78 8.47
CA ILE A 244 11.74 -3.72 7.99
C ILE A 244 11.52 -2.44 8.80
N PRO A 245 12.59 -1.81 9.36
CA PRO A 245 12.47 -0.51 9.99
C PRO A 245 11.96 0.56 9.02
N ALA A 246 10.92 1.30 9.43
CA ALA A 246 10.24 2.28 8.56
C ALA A 246 11.19 3.32 7.92
N GLN A 247 12.25 3.70 8.63
CA GLN A 247 13.25 4.68 8.18
C GLN A 247 14.12 4.17 7.01
N ASN A 248 14.29 2.87 6.86
CA ASN A 248 15.21 2.26 5.90
C ASN A 248 14.52 1.45 4.79
N ALA A 249 13.20 1.31 4.83
CA ALA A 249 12.49 0.39 3.95
C ALA A 249 12.70 0.68 2.46
N ALA A 250 12.68 1.95 2.06
CA ALA A 250 12.89 2.33 0.66
C ALA A 250 14.30 1.97 0.18
N ILE A 251 15.32 2.19 1.04
CA ILE A 251 16.71 1.89 0.73
C ILE A 251 16.95 0.38 0.71
N LEU A 252 16.46 -0.34 1.71
CA LEU A 252 16.60 -1.80 1.83
C LEU A 252 15.87 -2.50 0.69
N GLY A 253 14.65 -2.08 0.37
CA GLY A 253 13.89 -2.63 -0.76
C GLY A 253 14.57 -2.38 -2.10
N ALA A 254 15.09 -1.17 -2.32
CA ALA A 254 15.84 -0.85 -3.52
C ALA A 254 17.16 -1.65 -3.61
N SER A 255 17.86 -1.84 -2.49
CA SER A 255 19.04 -2.70 -2.41
C SER A 255 18.72 -4.14 -2.79
N ALA A 256 17.65 -4.71 -2.21
CA ALA A 256 17.21 -6.08 -2.46
C ALA A 256 16.92 -6.35 -3.95
N LEU A 257 16.48 -5.34 -4.70
CA LEU A 257 16.17 -5.47 -6.13
C LEU A 257 17.36 -5.89 -7.00
N ILE A 258 18.58 -5.58 -6.56
CA ILE A 258 19.80 -5.91 -7.32
C ILE A 258 20.36 -7.28 -6.95
N TRP A 259 20.12 -7.75 -5.72
CA TRP A 259 20.72 -8.96 -5.19
C TRP A 259 19.84 -10.21 -5.30
N ASN A 260 18.58 -10.06 -5.67
CA ASN A 260 17.59 -11.14 -5.77
C ASN A 260 17.30 -11.58 -7.23
N GLU A 261 18.30 -11.51 -8.11
CA GLU A 261 18.23 -12.09 -9.45
C GLU A 261 18.64 -13.57 -9.47
#